data_877c683b7398ce5aae3f6ca680101eba
#
_entry.id   877c683b7398ce5aae3f6ca680101eba
#
_cell.length_a   1.000
_cell.length_b   1.000
_cell.length_c   1.000
_cell.angle_alpha   90.00
_cell.angle_beta   90.00
_cell.angle_gamma   90.00
#
_symmetry.space_group_name_H-M   'P 1'
#
loop_
_entity.id
_entity.type
_entity.pdbx_description
1 polymer ?
#
loop_
_entity_poly.entity_id
_entity_poly.type
_entity_poly.pdbx_seq_one_letter_code
_entity_poly.pdbx_strand_id
1 'polypeptide(L)'
;MTTLASPRTLALALVISITACGPSRSPEDPAVKAEARQLWQDRCANCHGPSGDADGPQARHLLVPPRRLSDPAWQSTVTDDHLRTVILEGGPAVGLNPVMAPNPDLRGKPEVLDALVELVRGL
;
A
#
# COMPACT_ATOMS: atom_id res chain seq x y z
N MET A 1 65.47 6.04 45.23
CA MET A 1 64.75 6.66 44.11
C MET A 1 63.91 5.59 43.49
N THR A 2 62.61 5.53 43.87
CA THR A 2 61.70 4.45 43.48
C THR A 2 60.59 5.05 42.59
N THR A 3 60.62 4.75 41.31
CA THR A 3 59.69 5.25 40.31
C THR A 3 58.41 4.38 40.34
N LEU A 4 57.29 4.96 40.76
CA LEU A 4 55.95 4.33 40.72
C LEU A 4 55.38 4.43 39.29
N ALA A 5 55.17 3.27 38.68
CA ALA A 5 54.46 3.16 37.39
C ALA A 5 52.94 3.17 37.64
N SER A 6 52.25 4.10 37.01
CA SER A 6 50.80 4.26 37.05
C SER A 6 50.12 3.29 36.05
N PRO A 7 49.10 2.51 36.43
CA PRO A 7 48.37 1.68 35.48
C PRO A 7 47.41 2.55 34.66
N ARG A 8 47.58 2.55 33.33
CA ARG A 8 46.64 3.11 32.38
C ARG A 8 45.44 2.14 32.23
N THR A 9 44.32 2.51 32.81
CA THR A 9 43.04 1.82 32.59
C THR A 9 42.52 2.12 31.19
N LEU A 10 42.54 1.12 30.31
CA LEU A 10 41.92 1.18 28.99
C LEU A 10 40.40 1.00 29.18
N ALA A 11 39.63 2.07 29.06
CA ALA A 11 38.21 2.03 29.02
C ALA A 11 37.74 1.55 27.63
N LEU A 12 37.26 0.31 27.53
CA LEU A 12 36.68 -0.26 26.34
C LEU A 12 35.24 0.31 26.18
N ALA A 13 35.09 1.28 25.28
CA ALA A 13 33.77 1.83 24.95
C ALA A 13 33.01 0.83 24.10
N LEU A 14 31.97 0.19 24.71
CA LEU A 14 31.04 -0.69 24.03
C LEU A 14 30.07 0.17 23.18
N VAL A 15 30.29 0.22 21.87
CA VAL A 15 29.37 0.88 20.92
C VAL A 15 28.16 -0.07 20.71
N ILE A 16 27.05 0.21 21.37
CA ILE A 16 25.78 -0.48 21.15
C ILE A 16 25.16 0.12 19.88
N SER A 17 25.28 -0.57 18.77
CA SER A 17 24.56 -0.25 17.54
C SER A 17 23.08 -0.58 17.72
N ILE A 18 22.25 0.43 18.01
CA ILE A 18 20.79 0.29 18.03
C ILE A 18 20.32 0.23 16.58
N THR A 19 20.10 -0.97 16.05
CA THR A 19 19.40 -1.18 14.78
C THR A 19 17.93 -0.79 15.02
N ALA A 20 17.58 0.44 14.65
CA ALA A 20 16.19 0.90 14.68
C ALA A 20 15.42 0.17 13.57
N CYS A 21 14.90 -1.03 13.89
CA CYS A 21 13.79 -1.63 13.15
C CYS A 21 12.57 -0.76 13.47
N GLY A 22 12.18 0.14 12.54
CA GLY A 22 10.97 0.92 12.68
C GLY A 22 9.76 -0.02 12.83
N PRO A 23 8.74 0.35 13.61
CA PRO A 23 7.54 -0.49 13.74
C PRO A 23 6.95 -0.72 12.34
N SER A 24 6.77 -2.00 11.97
CA SER A 24 5.99 -2.36 10.78
C SER A 24 4.57 -1.84 11.00
N ARG A 25 4.12 -0.95 10.12
CA ARG A 25 2.76 -0.40 10.18
C ARG A 25 1.76 -1.49 9.77
N SER A 26 0.63 -1.52 10.46
CA SER A 26 -0.49 -2.40 10.12
C SER A 26 -1.42 -1.70 9.10
N PRO A 27 -2.14 -2.43 8.23
CA PRO A 27 -3.24 -1.87 7.43
C PRO A 27 -4.30 -1.15 8.28
N GLU A 28 -4.48 -1.60 9.53
CA GLU A 28 -5.41 -0.99 10.49
C GLU A 28 -4.94 0.35 11.09
N ASP A 29 -3.67 0.72 10.91
CA ASP A 29 -3.14 2.00 11.39
C ASP A 29 -3.93 3.16 10.77
N PRO A 30 -4.46 4.10 11.57
CA PRO A 30 -5.22 5.24 11.08
C PRO A 30 -4.48 6.07 10.02
N ALA A 31 -3.16 6.20 10.11
CA ALA A 31 -2.36 6.92 9.13
C ALA A 31 -2.28 6.15 7.80
N VAL A 32 -2.15 4.81 7.85
CA VAL A 32 -2.17 3.93 6.67
C VAL A 32 -3.54 4.00 5.98
N LYS A 33 -4.61 3.89 6.75
CA LYS A 33 -5.99 4.04 6.23
C LYS A 33 -6.25 5.43 5.63
N ALA A 34 -5.68 6.47 6.21
CA ALA A 34 -5.80 7.82 5.66
C ALA A 34 -5.05 7.93 4.32
N GLU A 35 -3.84 7.38 4.21
CA GLU A 35 -3.08 7.33 2.96
C GLU A 35 -3.82 6.51 1.87
N ALA A 36 -4.36 5.35 2.23
CA ALA A 36 -5.14 4.53 1.30
C ALA A 36 -6.38 5.28 0.78
N ARG A 37 -7.12 5.96 1.65
CA ARG A 37 -8.27 6.79 1.23
C ARG A 37 -7.85 7.94 0.30
N GLN A 38 -6.73 8.60 0.57
CA GLN A 38 -6.21 9.64 -0.30
C GLN A 38 -5.86 9.09 -1.68
N LEU A 39 -5.12 7.97 -1.74
CA LEU A 39 -4.79 7.30 -2.99
C LEU A 39 -6.04 6.85 -3.77
N TRP A 40 -7.05 6.35 -3.07
CA TRP A 40 -8.34 6.03 -3.68
C TRP A 40 -8.93 7.25 -4.41
N GLN A 41 -9.03 8.39 -3.73
CA GLN A 41 -9.59 9.62 -4.32
C GLN A 41 -8.75 10.11 -5.50
N ASP A 42 -7.43 10.09 -5.37
CA ASP A 42 -6.53 10.67 -6.36
C ASP A 42 -6.36 9.82 -7.62
N ARG A 43 -6.45 8.47 -7.50
CA ARG A 43 -6.10 7.55 -8.58
C ARG A 43 -7.26 6.65 -9.02
N CYS A 44 -8.07 6.17 -8.11
CA CYS A 44 -9.05 5.11 -8.37
C CYS A 44 -10.44 5.67 -8.65
N ALA A 45 -10.91 6.59 -7.81
CA ALA A 45 -12.26 7.15 -7.89
C ALA A 45 -12.53 7.91 -9.19
N ASN A 46 -11.48 8.38 -9.87
CA ASN A 46 -11.60 9.06 -11.16
C ASN A 46 -12.26 8.18 -12.25
N CYS A 47 -12.08 6.85 -12.15
CA CYS A 47 -12.73 5.88 -13.02
C CYS A 47 -13.81 5.08 -12.26
N HIS A 48 -13.47 4.54 -11.07
CA HIS A 48 -14.36 3.65 -10.33
C HIS A 48 -15.47 4.38 -9.57
N GLY A 49 -15.39 5.70 -9.43
CA GLY A 49 -16.29 6.50 -8.60
C GLY A 49 -15.91 6.47 -7.11
N PRO A 50 -16.35 7.45 -6.32
CA PRO A 50 -16.03 7.52 -4.90
C PRO A 50 -16.59 6.34 -4.10
N SER A 51 -17.72 5.77 -4.54
CA SER A 51 -18.40 4.61 -3.95
C SER A 51 -18.16 3.31 -4.72
N GLY A 52 -17.29 3.29 -5.72
CA GLY A 52 -16.99 2.11 -6.51
C GLY A 52 -18.07 1.70 -7.52
N ASP A 53 -19.00 2.61 -7.86
CA ASP A 53 -20.13 2.34 -8.74
C ASP A 53 -19.81 2.44 -10.25
N ALA A 54 -18.54 2.57 -10.60
CA ALA A 54 -18.05 2.75 -11.96
C ALA A 54 -18.55 4.06 -12.62
N ASP A 55 -18.84 5.07 -11.84
CA ASP A 55 -19.43 6.35 -12.23
C ASP A 55 -18.47 7.54 -12.10
N GLY A 56 -17.16 7.27 -11.96
CA GLY A 56 -16.15 8.31 -11.91
C GLY A 56 -16.16 9.19 -13.18
N PRO A 57 -15.67 10.43 -13.08
CA PRO A 57 -15.74 11.40 -14.19
C PRO A 57 -15.06 10.91 -15.49
N GLN A 58 -14.09 10.01 -15.39
CA GLN A 58 -13.44 9.42 -16.57
C GLN A 58 -14.19 8.19 -17.11
N ALA A 59 -15.04 7.53 -16.33
CA ALA A 59 -15.73 6.30 -16.74
C ALA A 59 -16.48 6.46 -18.06
N ARG A 60 -17.18 7.58 -18.26
CA ARG A 60 -17.95 7.89 -19.48
C ARG A 60 -17.10 8.08 -20.74
N HIS A 61 -15.80 8.27 -20.60
CA HIS A 61 -14.88 8.47 -21.73
C HIS A 61 -14.15 7.18 -22.13
N LEU A 62 -14.36 6.10 -21.39
CA LEU A 62 -13.73 4.81 -21.65
C LEU A 62 -14.58 3.96 -22.59
N LEU A 63 -13.93 3.33 -23.58
CA LEU A 63 -14.59 2.38 -24.47
C LEU A 63 -15.07 1.12 -23.73
N VAL A 64 -14.33 0.72 -22.69
CA VAL A 64 -14.69 -0.36 -21.80
C VAL A 64 -14.90 0.27 -20.42
N PRO A 65 -16.11 0.20 -19.86
CA PRO A 65 -16.39 0.79 -18.56
C PRO A 65 -15.55 0.10 -17.48
N PRO A 66 -15.17 0.83 -16.41
CA PRO A 66 -14.49 0.22 -15.28
C PRO A 66 -15.39 -0.78 -14.57
N ARG A 67 -14.78 -1.72 -13.84
CA ARG A 67 -15.54 -2.65 -13.00
C ARG A 67 -16.30 -1.88 -11.92
N ARG A 68 -17.58 -2.19 -11.73
CA ARG A 68 -18.36 -1.77 -10.59
C ARG A 68 -17.89 -2.57 -9.36
N LEU A 69 -17.13 -1.92 -8.49
CA LEU A 69 -16.50 -2.57 -7.34
C LEU A 69 -17.50 -2.79 -6.19
N SER A 70 -18.55 -1.98 -6.12
CA SER A 70 -19.65 -2.12 -5.14
C SER A 70 -20.61 -3.27 -5.45
N ASP A 71 -20.41 -4.05 -6.54
CA ASP A 71 -21.26 -5.18 -6.90
C ASP A 71 -21.00 -6.40 -5.99
N PRO A 72 -21.92 -6.81 -5.11
CA PRO A 72 -21.70 -7.94 -4.19
C PRO A 72 -21.50 -9.28 -4.91
N ALA A 73 -22.13 -9.47 -6.07
CA ALA A 73 -21.96 -10.70 -6.85
C ALA A 73 -20.54 -10.82 -7.37
N TRP A 74 -19.98 -9.73 -7.89
CA TRP A 74 -18.57 -9.69 -8.29
C TRP A 74 -17.63 -9.81 -7.09
N GLN A 75 -17.90 -9.11 -5.99
CA GLN A 75 -17.08 -9.17 -4.75
C GLN A 75 -16.90 -10.62 -4.27
N SER A 76 -17.92 -11.45 -4.40
CA SER A 76 -17.88 -12.85 -3.99
C SER A 76 -17.01 -13.74 -4.89
N THR A 77 -16.67 -13.29 -6.10
CA THR A 77 -15.92 -14.07 -7.10
C THR A 77 -14.43 -13.71 -7.16
N VAL A 78 -14.04 -12.58 -6.60
CA VAL A 78 -12.66 -12.08 -6.65
C VAL A 78 -11.93 -12.30 -5.33
N THR A 79 -10.65 -12.70 -5.39
CA THR A 79 -9.80 -12.87 -4.19
C THR A 79 -9.05 -11.58 -3.86
N ASP A 80 -8.60 -11.44 -2.61
CA ASP A 80 -7.76 -10.31 -2.20
C ASP A 80 -6.43 -10.28 -2.95
N ASP A 81 -5.86 -11.45 -3.24
CA ASP A 81 -4.62 -11.55 -4.02
C ASP A 81 -4.82 -11.06 -5.46
N HIS A 82 -5.99 -11.32 -6.06
CA HIS A 82 -6.34 -10.74 -7.36
C HIS A 82 -6.44 -9.22 -7.27
N LEU A 83 -7.08 -8.69 -6.23
CA LEU A 83 -7.19 -7.25 -5.99
C LEU A 83 -5.81 -6.62 -5.80
N ARG A 84 -4.93 -7.23 -4.98
CA ARG A 84 -3.55 -6.76 -4.81
C ARG A 84 -2.81 -6.70 -6.14
N THR A 85 -2.92 -7.78 -6.93
CA THR A 85 -2.23 -7.89 -8.22
C THR A 85 -2.71 -6.81 -9.19
N VAL A 86 -4.02 -6.63 -9.36
CA VAL A 86 -4.55 -5.63 -10.30
C VAL A 86 -4.25 -4.20 -9.87
N ILE A 87 -4.28 -3.91 -8.57
CA ILE A 87 -3.92 -2.58 -8.04
C ILE A 87 -2.43 -2.30 -8.29
N LEU A 88 -1.57 -3.26 -7.98
CA LEU A 88 -0.12 -3.08 -8.03
C LEU A 88 0.43 -3.09 -9.46
N GLU A 89 -0.01 -4.07 -10.27
CA GLU A 89 0.56 -4.38 -11.59
C GLU A 89 -0.31 -3.90 -12.76
N GLY A 90 -1.52 -3.41 -12.47
CA GLY A 90 -2.46 -2.95 -13.50
C GLY A 90 -3.26 -4.07 -14.17
N GLY A 91 -4.21 -3.66 -15.00
CA GLY A 91 -5.13 -4.58 -15.70
C GLY A 91 -4.43 -5.65 -16.56
N PRO A 92 -3.41 -5.32 -17.34
CA PRO A 92 -2.74 -6.30 -18.21
C PRO A 92 -2.18 -7.51 -17.48
N ALA A 93 -1.72 -7.34 -16.23
CA ALA A 93 -1.15 -8.43 -15.44
C ALA A 93 -2.16 -9.55 -15.11
N VAL A 94 -3.45 -9.23 -15.19
CA VAL A 94 -4.56 -10.18 -14.93
C VAL A 94 -5.48 -10.34 -16.15
N GLY A 95 -5.01 -9.98 -17.35
CA GLY A 95 -5.77 -10.10 -18.60
C GLY A 95 -6.90 -9.10 -18.76
N LEU A 96 -6.85 -7.98 -18.04
CA LEU A 96 -7.84 -6.91 -18.10
C LEU A 96 -7.35 -5.72 -18.96
N ASN A 97 -8.20 -4.71 -19.09
CA ASN A 97 -7.94 -3.54 -19.91
C ASN A 97 -6.70 -2.74 -19.45
N PRO A 98 -5.77 -2.37 -20.35
CA PRO A 98 -4.56 -1.61 -20.03
C PRO A 98 -4.82 -0.19 -19.52
N VAL A 99 -6.04 0.33 -19.64
CA VAL A 99 -6.45 1.62 -19.04
C VAL A 99 -6.37 1.58 -17.51
N MET A 100 -6.55 0.39 -16.90
CA MET A 100 -6.27 0.21 -15.48
C MET A 100 -4.74 0.20 -15.28
N ALA A 101 -4.19 1.36 -14.96
CA ALA A 101 -2.75 1.57 -14.79
C ALA A 101 -2.20 0.89 -13.52
N PRO A 102 -0.93 0.46 -13.52
CA PRO A 102 -0.26 -0.06 -12.34
C PRO A 102 0.09 1.04 -11.33
N ASN A 103 0.30 0.64 -10.06
CA ASN A 103 0.79 1.50 -8.98
C ASN A 103 2.09 0.91 -8.39
N PRO A 104 3.22 0.94 -9.13
CA PRO A 104 4.45 0.26 -8.72
C PRO A 104 5.10 0.85 -7.46
N ASP A 105 4.76 2.08 -7.09
CA ASP A 105 5.18 2.73 -5.85
C ASP A 105 4.64 2.04 -4.59
N LEU A 106 3.54 1.29 -4.70
CA LEU A 106 2.97 0.52 -3.60
C LEU A 106 3.75 -0.77 -3.26
N ARG A 107 4.73 -1.17 -4.08
CA ARG A 107 5.63 -2.31 -3.75
C ARG A 107 6.41 -2.07 -2.46
N GLY A 108 6.74 -0.82 -2.17
CA GLY A 108 7.41 -0.42 -0.94
C GLY A 108 6.47 -0.13 0.25
N LYS A 109 5.15 -0.31 0.06
CA LYS A 109 4.10 0.04 1.03
C LYS A 109 3.02 -1.05 1.09
N PRO A 110 3.38 -2.30 1.45
CA PRO A 110 2.43 -3.41 1.44
C PRO A 110 1.23 -3.16 2.37
N GLU A 111 1.42 -2.48 3.50
CA GLU A 111 0.36 -2.11 4.42
C GLU A 111 -0.67 -1.15 3.79
N VAL A 112 -0.24 -0.23 2.93
CA VAL A 112 -1.13 0.69 2.21
C VAL A 112 -1.88 -0.05 1.10
N LEU A 113 -1.21 -0.98 0.41
CA LEU A 113 -1.84 -1.84 -0.59
C LEU A 113 -2.93 -2.70 0.04
N ASP A 114 -2.67 -3.30 1.20
CA ASP A 114 -3.66 -4.08 1.95
C ASP A 114 -4.84 -3.21 2.42
N ALA A 115 -4.57 -2.01 2.92
CA ALA A 115 -5.62 -1.06 3.30
C ALA A 115 -6.47 -0.60 2.08
N LEU A 116 -5.89 -0.53 0.87
CA LEU A 116 -6.66 -0.29 -0.35
C LEU A 116 -7.57 -1.48 -0.70
N VAL A 117 -7.09 -2.71 -0.52
CA VAL A 117 -7.91 -3.92 -0.71
C VAL A 117 -9.08 -3.93 0.28
N GLU A 118 -8.83 -3.63 1.56
CA GLU A 118 -9.89 -3.50 2.57
C GLU A 118 -10.90 -2.41 2.21
N LEU A 119 -10.42 -1.26 1.70
CA LEU A 119 -11.30 -0.20 1.23
C LEU A 119 -12.21 -0.70 0.10
N VAL A 120 -11.65 -1.37 -0.91
CA VAL A 120 -12.43 -1.95 -2.03
C VAL A 120 -13.44 -2.98 -1.53
N ARG A 121 -13.10 -3.78 -0.51
CA ARG A 121 -14.02 -4.74 0.10
C ARG A 121 -15.17 -4.10 0.87
N GLY A 122 -14.98 -2.88 1.34
CA GLY A 122 -15.97 -2.12 2.09
C GLY A 122 -16.90 -1.23 1.24
N LEU A 123 -16.81 -1.26 -0.10
CA LEU A 123 -17.61 -0.46 -1.02
C LEU A 123 -19.05 -1.02 -1.26
#